data_1c4e402bdfaf0a696390ca26b94dfa11
#
_entry.id   1c4e402bdfaf0a696390ca26b94dfa11
#
_cell.length_a   1.000
_cell.length_b   1.000
_cell.length_c   1.000
_cell.angle_alpha   90.00
_cell.angle_beta   90.00
_cell.angle_gamma   90.00
#
_symmetry.space_group_name_H-M   'P 1'
#
loop_
_entity.id
_entity.type
_entity.pdbx_description
1 polymer ?
#
loop_
_entity_poly.entity_id
_entity_poly.type
_entity_poly.pdbx_seq_one_letter_code
_entity_poly.pdbx_strand_id
1 'polypeptide(L)'
;MGQVLVGKRFQDIRRQVDGEVSDAADRALRAPRPSPESAGLYVYSPDVDPTSAAFDTPPSPQGKPETMVATINRTLHDEMARNRLMGVFGQDVADASSLEIIDKVPGKGGVFKATHGLQRAFGELRDPAANFDA
;
A
#
# COMPACT_ATOMS: atom_id res chain seq x y z
N MET A 1 -40.18 -19.74 8.68
CA MET A 1 -39.61 -19.13 9.90
C MET A 1 -38.15 -18.62 9.70
N GLY A 2 -37.33 -19.22 8.85
CA GLY A 2 -35.94 -18.82 8.64
C GLY A 2 -35.69 -17.44 8.02
N GLN A 3 -36.51 -17.00 7.06
CA GLN A 3 -36.31 -15.71 6.35
C GLN A 3 -36.49 -14.47 7.25
N VAL A 4 -37.38 -14.52 8.24
CA VAL A 4 -37.61 -13.39 9.16
C VAL A 4 -36.44 -13.24 10.13
N LEU A 5 -35.85 -14.34 10.56
CA LEU A 5 -34.66 -14.32 11.44
C LEU A 5 -33.41 -13.78 10.74
N VAL A 6 -33.23 -14.10 9.45
CA VAL A 6 -32.13 -13.57 8.63
C VAL A 6 -32.27 -12.05 8.46
N GLY A 7 -33.48 -11.56 8.18
CA GLY A 7 -33.76 -10.13 8.06
C GLY A 7 -33.51 -9.34 9.35
N LYS A 8 -33.89 -9.91 10.51
CA LYS A 8 -33.65 -9.27 11.80
C LYS A 8 -32.17 -9.18 12.12
N ARG A 9 -31.43 -10.27 11.92
CA ARG A 9 -29.97 -10.31 12.14
C ARG A 9 -29.24 -9.30 11.23
N PHE A 10 -29.65 -9.19 9.98
CA PHE A 10 -29.08 -8.20 9.05
C PHE A 10 -29.32 -6.76 9.51
N GLN A 11 -30.54 -6.45 9.97
CA GLN A 11 -30.86 -5.13 10.51
C GLN A 11 -30.11 -4.82 11.81
N ASP A 12 -29.86 -5.82 12.64
CA ASP A 12 -29.09 -5.64 13.87
C ASP A 12 -27.61 -5.36 13.55
N ILE A 13 -27.01 -6.10 12.62
CA ILE A 13 -25.64 -5.85 12.13
C ILE A 13 -25.54 -4.44 11.51
N ARG A 14 -26.49 -4.07 10.66
CA ARG A 14 -26.50 -2.75 10.05
C ARG A 14 -26.52 -1.64 11.10
N ARG A 15 -27.41 -1.73 12.09
CA ARG A 15 -27.48 -0.75 13.18
C ARG A 15 -26.19 -0.68 13.99
N GLN A 16 -25.56 -1.82 14.24
CA GLN A 16 -24.28 -1.87 14.93
C GLN A 16 -23.20 -1.15 14.11
N VAL A 17 -23.06 -1.47 12.83
CA VAL A 17 -22.08 -0.85 11.93
C VAL A 17 -22.34 0.65 11.79
N ASP A 18 -23.59 1.07 11.58
CA ASP A 18 -23.96 2.48 11.50
C ASP A 18 -23.58 3.23 12.80
N GLY A 19 -23.75 2.59 13.96
CA GLY A 19 -23.33 3.13 15.25
C GLY A 19 -21.80 3.26 15.35
N GLU A 20 -21.06 2.21 15.00
CA GLU A 20 -19.60 2.22 15.03
C GLU A 20 -19.01 3.29 14.10
N VAL A 21 -19.55 3.43 12.89
CA VAL A 21 -19.13 4.47 11.93
C VAL A 21 -19.44 5.87 12.46
N SER A 22 -20.64 6.08 13.02
CA SER A 22 -21.03 7.37 13.59
C SER A 22 -20.12 7.75 14.77
N ASP A 23 -19.86 6.82 15.67
CA ASP A 23 -18.96 7.05 16.82
C ASP A 23 -17.52 7.33 16.36
N ALA A 24 -17.05 6.65 15.32
CA ALA A 24 -15.72 6.90 14.74
C ALA A 24 -15.64 8.30 14.11
N ALA A 25 -16.65 8.71 13.36
CA ALA A 25 -16.75 10.05 12.79
C ALA A 25 -16.77 11.13 13.88
N ASP A 26 -17.55 10.94 14.94
CA ASP A 26 -17.62 11.85 16.07
C ASP A 26 -16.29 11.97 16.82
N ARG A 27 -15.57 10.86 17.00
CA ARG A 27 -14.21 10.89 17.57
C ARG A 27 -13.25 11.66 16.69
N ALA A 28 -13.30 11.45 15.38
CA ALA A 28 -12.43 12.16 14.41
C ALA A 28 -12.70 13.67 14.42
N LEU A 29 -13.98 14.08 14.48
CA LEU A 29 -14.35 15.50 14.52
C LEU A 29 -13.93 16.20 15.83
N ARG A 30 -13.86 15.46 16.94
CA ARG A 30 -13.44 15.99 18.24
C ARG A 30 -11.93 15.91 18.45
N ALA A 31 -11.22 15.15 17.61
CA ALA A 31 -9.77 15.03 17.73
C ALA A 31 -9.09 16.39 17.50
N PRO A 32 -8.02 16.70 18.24
CA PRO A 32 -7.25 17.89 17.99
C PRO A 32 -6.67 17.86 16.58
N ARG A 33 -6.72 18.99 15.89
CA ARG A 33 -6.11 19.11 14.57
C ARG A 33 -4.59 18.97 14.69
N PRO A 34 -3.95 18.29 13.72
CA PRO A 34 -2.48 18.29 13.65
C PRO A 34 -1.94 19.72 13.63
N SER A 35 -0.84 19.97 14.32
CA SER A 35 -0.19 21.28 14.26
C SER A 35 0.44 21.48 12.87
N PRO A 36 0.48 22.72 12.35
CA PRO A 36 1.15 23.01 11.07
C PRO A 36 2.61 22.53 11.03
N GLU A 37 3.29 22.58 12.16
CA GLU A 37 4.68 22.16 12.30
C GLU A 37 4.84 20.65 12.11
N SER A 38 3.78 19.86 12.35
CA SER A 38 3.81 18.42 12.15
C SER A 38 3.78 17.99 10.66
N ALA A 39 3.45 18.89 9.74
CA ALA A 39 3.34 18.58 8.32
C ALA A 39 4.68 18.14 7.69
N GLY A 40 5.79 18.60 8.24
CA GLY A 40 7.14 18.19 7.79
C GLY A 40 7.72 16.97 8.51
N LEU A 41 7.02 16.46 9.53
CA LEU A 41 7.51 15.31 10.28
C LEU A 41 7.31 14.02 9.47
N TYR A 42 8.27 13.13 9.60
CA TYR A 42 8.24 11.79 8.97
C TYR A 42 8.24 11.78 7.42
N VAL A 43 8.48 12.92 6.77
CA VAL A 43 8.71 12.96 5.32
C VAL A 43 10.04 12.28 4.98
N TYR A 44 11.04 12.49 5.83
CA TYR A 44 12.34 11.83 5.78
C TYR A 44 12.67 11.23 7.15
N SER A 45 13.62 10.30 7.19
CA SER A 45 14.17 9.80 8.46
C SER A 45 14.82 10.95 9.21
N PRO A 46 14.59 11.11 10.54
CA PRO A 46 15.29 12.11 11.33
C PRO A 46 16.79 11.82 11.46
N ASP A 47 17.20 10.56 11.23
CA ASP A 47 18.57 10.10 11.40
C ASP A 47 19.39 10.11 10.10
N VAL A 48 18.73 10.38 8.97
CA VAL A 48 19.35 10.33 7.65
C VAL A 48 19.02 11.63 6.90
N ASP A 49 20.03 12.43 6.62
CA ASP A 49 19.89 13.58 5.72
C ASP A 49 19.93 13.11 4.25
N PRO A 50 18.77 13.13 3.54
CA PRO A 50 18.70 12.67 2.16
C PRO A 50 19.44 13.60 1.17
N THR A 51 19.83 14.78 1.62
CA THR A 51 20.58 15.77 0.81
C THR A 51 22.09 15.69 1.03
N SER A 52 22.54 14.76 1.89
CA SER A 52 23.94 14.63 2.18
C SER A 52 24.74 14.08 0.98
N ALA A 53 26.01 14.42 0.90
CA ALA A 53 26.90 13.94 -0.14
C ALA A 53 27.04 12.40 -0.20
N ALA A 54 26.59 11.69 0.84
CA ALA A 54 26.56 10.22 0.83
C ALA A 54 25.61 9.65 -0.23
N PHE A 55 24.62 10.43 -0.68
CA PHE A 55 23.66 10.05 -1.73
C PHE A 55 24.02 10.64 -3.10
N ASP A 56 25.04 11.48 -3.16
CA ASP A 56 25.50 12.11 -4.41
C ASP A 56 26.43 11.15 -5.16
N THR A 57 25.82 10.18 -5.83
CA THR A 57 26.54 9.21 -6.64
C THR A 57 26.47 9.58 -8.13
N PRO A 58 27.60 9.67 -8.84
CA PRO A 58 27.58 9.93 -10.27
C PRO A 58 26.83 8.80 -11.00
N PRO A 59 26.06 9.13 -12.04
CA PRO A 59 25.39 8.14 -12.86
C PRO A 59 26.37 7.14 -13.45
N SER A 60 26.15 5.86 -13.23
CA SER A 60 26.93 4.77 -13.81
C SER A 60 26.01 3.77 -14.51
N PRO A 61 25.43 4.14 -15.67
CA PRO A 61 24.52 3.27 -16.39
C PRO A 61 25.24 1.99 -16.85
N GLN A 62 24.62 0.86 -16.56
CA GLN A 62 25.13 -0.46 -16.95
C GLN A 62 24.03 -1.26 -17.62
N GLY A 63 24.44 -2.15 -18.51
CA GLY A 63 23.52 -3.05 -19.21
C GLY A 63 22.91 -2.46 -20.48
N LYS A 64 21.87 -3.11 -20.97
CA LYS A 64 21.17 -2.68 -22.17
C LYS A 64 20.18 -1.54 -21.83
N PRO A 65 20.00 -0.58 -22.77
CA PRO A 65 18.95 0.41 -22.61
C PRO A 65 17.58 -0.24 -22.43
N GLU A 66 16.81 0.26 -21.46
CA GLU A 66 15.46 -0.16 -21.18
C GLU A 66 14.55 1.05 -20.93
N THR A 67 13.24 0.86 -20.88
CA THR A 67 12.32 1.95 -20.58
C THR A 67 12.43 2.34 -19.10
N MET A 68 12.12 3.60 -18.79
CA MET A 68 12.08 4.07 -17.41
C MET A 68 11.16 3.21 -16.53
N VAL A 69 10.01 2.79 -17.05
CA VAL A 69 9.07 1.92 -16.31
C VAL A 69 9.70 0.56 -15.99
N ALA A 70 10.40 -0.04 -16.95
CA ALA A 70 11.09 -1.31 -16.72
C ALA A 70 12.20 -1.15 -15.68
N THR A 71 12.96 -0.06 -15.75
CA THR A 71 14.00 0.25 -14.75
C THR A 71 13.39 0.43 -13.35
N ILE A 72 12.30 1.18 -13.21
CA ILE A 72 11.60 1.36 -11.93
C ILE A 72 11.12 0.02 -11.40
N ASN A 73 10.45 -0.79 -12.22
CA ASN A 73 9.94 -2.09 -11.81
C ASN A 73 11.07 -3.01 -11.32
N ARG A 74 12.16 -3.12 -12.07
CA ARG A 74 13.33 -3.91 -11.70
C ARG A 74 13.97 -3.41 -10.40
N THR A 75 14.13 -2.10 -10.25
CA THR A 75 14.69 -1.51 -9.02
C THR A 75 13.81 -1.81 -7.81
N LEU A 76 12.49 -1.67 -7.94
CA LEU A 76 11.56 -2.03 -6.87
C LEU A 76 11.67 -3.51 -6.51
N HIS A 77 11.75 -4.38 -7.53
CA HIS A 77 11.91 -5.81 -7.32
C HIS A 77 13.21 -6.13 -6.55
N ASP A 78 14.33 -5.57 -6.98
CA ASP A 78 15.64 -5.80 -6.37
C ASP A 78 15.69 -5.26 -4.93
N GLU A 79 15.15 -4.05 -4.69
CA GLU A 79 15.09 -3.46 -3.36
C GLU A 79 14.15 -4.23 -2.42
N MET A 80 13.00 -4.66 -2.91
CA MET A 80 12.07 -5.48 -2.14
C MET A 80 12.64 -6.86 -1.82
N ALA A 81 13.43 -7.45 -2.70
CA ALA A 81 14.13 -8.70 -2.43
C ALA A 81 15.19 -8.53 -1.33
N ARG A 82 15.89 -7.40 -1.33
CA ARG A 82 16.96 -7.08 -0.39
C ARG A 82 16.46 -6.60 0.97
N ASN A 83 15.39 -5.82 1.00
CA ASN A 83 14.83 -5.23 2.21
C ASN A 83 13.40 -5.71 2.46
N ARG A 84 13.25 -6.61 3.44
CA ARG A 84 11.95 -7.19 3.81
C ARG A 84 11.00 -6.19 4.49
N LEU A 85 11.50 -5.05 4.94
CA LEU A 85 10.69 -3.99 5.54
C LEU A 85 10.12 -3.02 4.50
N MET A 86 10.56 -3.13 3.24
CA MET A 86 10.05 -2.28 2.18
C MET A 86 8.65 -2.71 1.75
N GLY A 87 7.71 -1.77 1.78
CA GLY A 87 6.35 -1.91 1.25
C GLY A 87 6.09 -0.92 0.13
N VAL A 88 5.24 -1.30 -0.82
CA VAL A 88 4.76 -0.42 -1.89
C VAL A 88 3.25 -0.32 -1.77
N PHE A 89 2.73 0.88 -1.70
CA PHE A 89 1.30 1.15 -1.56
C PHE A 89 0.87 2.27 -2.51
N GLY A 90 -0.39 2.26 -2.89
CA GLY A 90 -0.98 3.27 -3.77
C GLY A 90 -2.12 2.71 -4.60
N GLN A 91 -2.71 3.55 -5.45
CA GLN A 91 -3.83 3.15 -6.29
C GLN A 91 -3.42 2.09 -7.32
N ASP A 92 -4.10 0.97 -7.33
CA ASP A 92 -3.91 -0.16 -8.27
C ASP A 92 -2.48 -0.74 -8.29
N VAL A 93 -1.69 -0.54 -7.25
CA VAL A 93 -0.32 -1.08 -7.18
C VAL A 93 -0.29 -2.59 -7.03
N ALA A 94 -1.33 -3.18 -6.42
CA ALA A 94 -1.50 -4.63 -6.33
C ALA A 94 -1.91 -5.22 -7.68
N ASP A 95 -1.40 -6.41 -8.01
CA ASP A 95 -1.78 -7.11 -9.23
C ASP A 95 -3.21 -7.65 -9.17
N ALA A 96 -3.65 -8.06 -7.98
CA ALA A 96 -4.99 -8.59 -7.73
C ALA A 96 -5.48 -8.24 -6.33
N SER A 97 -6.80 -8.20 -6.14
CA SER A 97 -7.43 -7.93 -4.85
C SER A 97 -7.30 -9.09 -3.84
N SER A 98 -6.92 -10.28 -4.30
CA SER A 98 -6.70 -11.47 -3.49
C SER A 98 -5.59 -12.31 -4.09
N LEU A 99 -4.74 -12.89 -3.25
CA LEU A 99 -3.68 -13.80 -3.68
C LEU A 99 -4.23 -15.06 -4.35
N GLU A 100 -5.43 -15.51 -3.98
CA GLU A 100 -6.07 -16.70 -4.58
C GLU A 100 -6.36 -16.57 -6.06
N ILE A 101 -6.49 -15.35 -6.56
CA ILE A 101 -6.81 -15.08 -7.96
C ILE A 101 -5.62 -14.50 -8.74
N ILE A 102 -4.49 -14.28 -8.10
CA ILE A 102 -3.35 -13.58 -8.69
C ILE A 102 -2.84 -14.25 -9.98
N ASP A 103 -2.90 -15.58 -10.04
CA ASP A 103 -2.49 -16.35 -11.22
C ASP A 103 -3.55 -16.41 -12.32
N LYS A 104 -4.78 -15.97 -12.01
CA LYS A 104 -5.92 -15.99 -12.95
C LYS A 104 -6.13 -14.65 -13.64
N VAL A 105 -5.39 -13.62 -13.25
CA VAL A 105 -5.52 -12.27 -13.79
C VAL A 105 -4.18 -11.77 -14.33
N PRO A 106 -4.18 -10.89 -15.35
CA PRO A 106 -2.95 -10.36 -15.92
C PRO A 106 -2.17 -9.42 -14.99
N GLY A 107 -2.77 -9.04 -13.84
CA GLY A 107 -2.22 -8.09 -12.89
C GLY A 107 -2.39 -6.62 -13.32
N LYS A 108 -2.54 -5.73 -12.33
CA LYS A 108 -2.68 -4.29 -12.57
C LYS A 108 -1.31 -3.61 -12.66
N GLY A 109 -0.54 -3.63 -11.60
CA GLY A 109 0.81 -3.06 -11.55
C GLY A 109 0.86 -1.54 -11.57
N GLY A 110 -0.17 -0.88 -11.06
CA GLY A 110 -0.32 0.57 -11.12
C GLY A 110 -0.66 1.10 -12.49
N VAL A 111 -0.86 2.43 -12.59
CA VAL A 111 -1.28 3.10 -13.83
C VAL A 111 -0.28 2.88 -14.97
N PHE A 112 1.01 2.88 -14.67
CA PHE A 112 2.09 2.72 -15.65
C PHE A 112 2.73 1.33 -15.67
N LYS A 113 2.15 0.35 -14.97
CA LYS A 113 2.72 -0.99 -14.82
C LYS A 113 4.06 -1.04 -14.08
N ALA A 114 4.42 0.02 -13.36
CA ALA A 114 5.68 0.09 -12.64
C ALA A 114 5.78 -0.91 -11.48
N THR A 115 4.65 -1.36 -10.92
CA THR A 115 4.59 -2.34 -9.82
C THR A 115 4.10 -3.72 -10.27
N HIS A 116 3.94 -3.94 -11.58
CA HIS A 116 3.45 -5.22 -12.10
C HIS A 116 4.33 -6.40 -11.66
N GLY A 117 3.71 -7.44 -11.15
CA GLY A 117 4.40 -8.65 -10.69
C GLY A 117 4.99 -8.59 -9.28
N LEU A 118 5.05 -7.41 -8.64
CA LEU A 118 5.63 -7.30 -7.29
C LEU A 118 4.78 -8.04 -6.25
N GLN A 119 3.46 -7.94 -6.31
CA GLN A 119 2.59 -8.67 -5.39
C GLN A 119 2.74 -10.18 -5.58
N ARG A 120 2.85 -10.66 -6.82
CA ARG A 120 3.08 -12.08 -7.12
C ARG A 120 4.41 -12.56 -6.55
N ALA A 121 5.46 -11.74 -6.63
CA ALA A 121 6.79 -12.08 -6.15
C ALA A 121 6.91 -12.00 -4.61
N PHE A 122 6.22 -11.06 -3.96
CA PHE A 122 6.49 -10.70 -2.57
C PHE A 122 5.25 -10.68 -1.66
N GLY A 123 4.04 -10.79 -2.20
CA GLY A 123 2.80 -10.62 -1.44
C GLY A 123 2.62 -11.57 -0.26
N GLU A 124 3.08 -12.79 -0.38
CA GLU A 124 3.00 -13.80 0.70
C GLU A 124 4.13 -13.68 1.73
N LEU A 125 5.22 -13.00 1.38
CA LEU A 125 6.40 -12.88 2.24
C LEU A 125 6.34 -11.68 3.17
N ARG A 126 5.33 -10.82 3.03
CA ARG A 126 5.18 -9.58 3.77
C ARG A 126 3.97 -9.70 4.67
N ASP A 127 4.15 -9.19 5.89
CA ASP A 127 3.17 -9.21 6.97
C ASP A 127 1.72 -9.22 6.44
N PRO A 128 0.90 -10.22 6.81
CA PRO A 128 -0.53 -10.27 6.46
C PRO A 128 -1.30 -9.02 6.91
N ALA A 129 -0.76 -8.21 7.82
CA ALA A 129 -1.30 -6.92 8.20
C ALA A 129 -0.93 -5.78 7.22
N ALA A 130 0.02 -5.97 6.33
CA ALA A 130 0.26 -5.08 5.21
C ALA A 130 -0.73 -5.41 4.09
N ASN A 131 -2.00 -5.19 4.34
CA ASN A 131 -3.01 -5.23 3.31
C ASN A 131 -2.65 -4.17 2.27
N PHE A 132 -2.46 -4.61 1.05
CA PHE A 132 -2.51 -3.74 -0.12
C PHE A 132 -3.99 -3.37 -0.34
N ASP A 133 -4.57 -2.65 0.61
CA ASP A 133 -5.92 -2.14 0.45
C ASP A 133 -5.87 -0.99 -0.55
N ALA A 134 -6.49 -1.26 -1.69
CA ALA A 134 -6.81 -0.30 -2.70
C ALA A 134 -7.92 0.63 -2.21
#